data_a9beb75c1af69d40097658752ec54b29
#
_entry.id   a9beb75c1af69d40097658752ec54b29
#
_cell.length_a   1.000
_cell.length_b   1.000
_cell.length_c   1.000
_cell.angle_alpha   90.00
_cell.angle_beta   90.00
_cell.angle_gamma   90.00
#
_symmetry.space_group_name_H-M   'P 1'
#
loop_
_entity.id
_entity.type
_entity.pdbx_description
1 polymer ?
#
loop_
_entity_poly.entity_id
_entity_poly.type
_entity_poly.pdbx_seq_one_letter_code
_entity_poly.pdbx_strand_id
1 'polypeptide(L)'
;MTVAVLALQGAFIEHEQVLQRLGAETVEIRQLRDWQAYCSSGGTEGRALVLPGGESTVQMRLLRELGLFEPIRQAIADGMPVLGTCAGMILLSEGRLGTMDIEVRRNAYGRQLGSFHTVAAVKGIGTDVPMTFIRAPYIERVLSDKVEVLSTVDGHIVAARQGRQIATAFHPELDDDTRLHALLLGMV
;
A
#
# COMPACT_ATOMS: atom_id res chain seq x y z
N MET A 1 17.35 5.70 5.97
CA MET A 1 15.95 5.82 5.47
C MET A 1 15.07 5.00 6.38
N THR A 2 14.02 5.59 6.93
CA THR A 2 13.12 4.92 7.87
C THR A 2 11.70 4.86 7.31
N VAL A 3 11.11 3.67 7.25
CA VAL A 3 9.77 3.44 6.72
C VAL A 3 8.80 3.10 7.85
N ALA A 4 7.71 3.86 7.96
CA ALA A 4 6.61 3.53 8.85
C ALA A 4 5.79 2.38 8.25
N VAL A 5 5.49 1.38 9.04
CA VAL A 5 4.60 0.28 8.66
C VAL A 5 3.39 0.30 9.59
N LEU A 6 2.19 0.42 9.01
CA LEU A 6 0.95 0.44 9.78
C LEU A 6 0.70 -0.96 10.39
N ALA A 7 0.97 -1.13 11.67
CA ALA A 7 0.94 -2.41 12.38
C ALA A 7 -0.33 -2.58 13.24
N LEU A 8 -1.49 -2.20 12.69
CA LEU A 8 -2.79 -2.33 13.36
C LEU A 8 -3.39 -3.72 13.19
N GLN A 9 -3.28 -4.28 11.97
CA GLN A 9 -3.80 -5.60 11.62
C GLN A 9 -3.28 -5.98 10.22
N GLY A 10 -2.99 -7.26 9.99
CA GLY A 10 -2.62 -7.80 8.67
C GLY A 10 -1.13 -8.12 8.51
N ALA A 11 -0.66 -8.17 7.28
CA ALA A 11 0.67 -8.66 6.87
C ALA A 11 1.77 -7.57 7.01
N PHE A 12 1.89 -6.93 8.17
CA PHE A 12 2.88 -5.85 8.37
C PHE A 12 4.31 -6.35 8.57
N ILE A 13 4.49 -7.51 9.23
CA ILE A 13 5.82 -8.10 9.49
C ILE A 13 6.51 -8.49 8.18
N GLU A 14 5.77 -9.04 7.23
CA GLU A 14 6.28 -9.45 5.92
C GLU A 14 6.82 -8.23 5.15
N HIS A 15 6.13 -7.10 5.19
CA HIS A 15 6.63 -5.85 4.62
C HIS A 15 7.93 -5.37 5.30
N GLU A 16 8.01 -5.44 6.63
CA GLU A 16 9.22 -5.09 7.37
C GLU A 16 10.41 -5.94 6.95
N GLN A 17 10.21 -7.25 6.82
CA GLN A 17 11.27 -8.17 6.37
C GLN A 17 11.80 -7.81 4.98
N VAL A 18 10.91 -7.46 4.04
CA VAL A 18 11.32 -7.02 2.70
C VAL A 18 12.10 -5.71 2.75
N LEU A 19 11.59 -4.72 3.49
CA LEU A 19 12.25 -3.42 3.65
C LEU A 19 13.62 -3.54 4.31
N GLN A 20 13.75 -4.38 5.33
CA GLN A 20 15.02 -4.65 6.01
C GLN A 20 16.03 -5.34 5.08
N ARG A 21 15.59 -6.27 4.23
CA ARG A 21 16.44 -6.87 3.18
C ARG A 21 16.98 -5.80 2.20
N LEU A 22 16.23 -4.73 1.97
CA LEU A 22 16.62 -3.58 1.15
C LEU A 22 17.46 -2.53 1.93
N GLY A 23 17.79 -2.79 3.20
CA GLY A 23 18.61 -1.90 4.03
C GLY A 23 17.84 -0.70 4.62
N ALA A 24 16.51 -0.69 4.58
CA ALA A 24 15.70 0.31 5.24
C ALA A 24 15.46 -0.05 6.72
N GLU A 25 15.41 0.96 7.58
CA GLU A 25 14.89 0.82 8.94
C GLU A 25 13.36 0.84 8.91
N THR A 26 12.71 0.10 9.80
CA THR A 26 11.25 0.06 9.92
C THR A 26 10.78 0.50 11.29
N VAL A 27 9.64 1.17 11.34
CA VAL A 27 8.97 1.57 12.58
C VAL A 27 7.51 1.15 12.50
N GLU A 28 7.07 0.31 13.43
CA GLU A 28 5.67 -0.08 13.55
C GLU A 28 4.82 1.08 14.11
N ILE A 29 3.73 1.38 13.42
CA ILE A 29 2.74 2.36 13.86
C ILE A 29 1.53 1.61 14.41
N ARG A 30 1.39 1.57 15.72
CA ARG A 30 0.29 0.90 16.45
C ARG A 30 -0.66 1.88 17.14
N GLN A 31 -0.22 3.13 17.36
CA GLN A 31 -0.98 4.17 18.06
C GLN A 31 -0.44 5.56 17.69
N LEU A 32 -1.18 6.60 18.06
CA LEU A 32 -0.86 7.98 17.68
C LEU A 32 0.54 8.43 18.14
N ARG A 33 0.96 8.04 19.34
CA ARG A 33 2.30 8.40 19.85
C ARG A 33 3.44 7.85 18.99
N ASP A 34 3.28 6.65 18.39
CA ASP A 34 4.29 6.04 17.52
C ASP A 34 4.43 6.87 16.24
N TRP A 35 3.29 7.28 15.66
CA TRP A 35 3.24 8.18 14.51
C TRP A 35 3.89 9.54 14.80
N GLN A 36 3.56 10.13 15.96
CA GLN A 36 4.13 11.40 16.38
C GLN A 36 5.65 11.32 16.57
N ALA A 37 6.13 10.25 17.22
CA ALA A 37 7.56 9.99 17.37
C ALA A 37 8.25 9.83 16.01
N TYR A 38 7.67 9.04 15.10
CA TYR A 38 8.16 8.87 13.73
C TYR A 38 8.22 10.21 12.99
N CYS A 39 7.18 11.04 13.08
CA CYS A 39 7.16 12.36 12.45
C CYS A 39 8.12 13.37 13.09
N SER A 40 8.53 13.19 14.34
CA SER A 40 9.42 14.10 15.07
C SER A 40 10.91 13.73 14.95
N SER A 41 11.25 12.50 14.54
CA SER A 41 12.61 11.95 14.56
C SER A 41 13.56 12.44 13.45
N GLY A 42 13.41 13.69 12.97
CA GLY A 42 14.24 14.28 11.91
C GLY A 42 13.41 14.80 10.74
N GLY A 43 14.02 15.49 9.75
CA GLY A 43 13.32 16.13 8.62
C GLY A 43 12.35 15.20 7.85
N THR A 44 11.56 15.79 6.96
CA THR A 44 10.63 15.05 6.09
C THR A 44 11.34 14.17 5.05
N GLU A 45 12.61 14.40 4.82
CA GLU A 45 13.44 13.62 3.91
C GLU A 45 13.76 12.24 4.50
N GLY A 46 13.69 11.23 3.67
CA GLY A 46 14.00 9.86 4.05
C GLY A 46 12.86 9.07 4.70
N ARG A 47 11.60 9.51 4.55
CA ARG A 47 10.41 8.86 5.14
C ARG A 47 9.44 8.31 4.10
N ALA A 48 8.86 7.15 4.41
CA ALA A 48 7.78 6.54 3.62
C ALA A 48 6.82 5.78 4.54
N LEU A 49 5.67 5.41 4.01
CA LEU A 49 4.63 4.65 4.72
C LEU A 49 4.24 3.39 3.95
N VAL A 50 4.01 2.30 4.67
CA VAL A 50 3.37 1.11 4.14
C VAL A 50 2.02 0.90 4.84
N LEU A 51 0.97 0.75 4.04
CA LEU A 51 -0.37 0.33 4.45
C LEU A 51 -0.56 -1.13 4.01
N PRO A 52 -0.43 -2.12 4.93
CA PRO A 52 -0.39 -3.52 4.57
C PRO A 52 -1.75 -4.09 4.20
N GLY A 53 -1.72 -5.28 3.58
CA GLY A 53 -2.89 -6.12 3.42
C GLY A 53 -3.49 -6.56 4.76
N GLY A 54 -4.78 -6.93 4.74
CA GLY A 54 -5.52 -7.34 5.93
C GLY A 54 -7.02 -7.11 5.75
N GLU A 55 -7.74 -6.78 6.84
CA GLU A 55 -9.16 -6.46 6.79
C GLU A 55 -9.36 -4.93 6.83
N SER A 56 -9.69 -4.35 5.69
CA SER A 56 -9.77 -2.90 5.51
C SER A 56 -10.80 -2.19 6.40
N THR A 57 -11.90 -2.87 6.76
CA THR A 57 -12.92 -2.30 7.67
C THR A 57 -12.39 -2.22 9.10
N VAL A 58 -11.64 -3.21 9.55
CA VAL A 58 -11.00 -3.23 10.86
C VAL A 58 -9.89 -2.17 10.92
N GLN A 59 -9.03 -2.13 9.90
CA GLN A 59 -7.96 -1.13 9.82
C GLN A 59 -8.53 0.30 9.81
N MET A 60 -9.60 0.56 9.03
CA MET A 60 -10.25 1.87 9.00
C MET A 60 -10.85 2.27 10.34
N ARG A 61 -11.51 1.33 11.04
CA ARG A 61 -12.04 1.56 12.38
C ARG A 61 -10.92 1.92 13.36
N LEU A 62 -9.85 1.12 13.40
CA LEU A 62 -8.71 1.35 14.27
C LEU A 62 -7.98 2.68 13.97
N LEU A 63 -7.82 3.04 12.70
CA LEU A 63 -7.27 4.35 12.31
C LEU A 63 -8.06 5.50 12.95
N ARG A 64 -9.38 5.41 12.97
CA ARG A 64 -10.25 6.45 13.58
C ARG A 64 -10.21 6.40 15.11
N GLU A 65 -10.38 5.23 15.71
CA GLU A 65 -10.39 5.05 17.16
C GLU A 65 -9.07 5.48 17.81
N LEU A 66 -7.94 5.24 17.14
CA LEU A 66 -6.60 5.57 17.63
C LEU A 66 -6.13 7.00 17.23
N GLY A 67 -6.98 7.77 16.55
CA GLY A 67 -6.65 9.15 16.12
C GLY A 67 -5.58 9.22 15.00
N LEU A 68 -5.32 8.12 14.30
CA LEU A 68 -4.31 8.03 13.23
C LEU A 68 -4.84 8.47 11.86
N PHE A 69 -6.16 8.51 11.68
CA PHE A 69 -6.78 8.75 10.37
C PHE A 69 -6.34 10.07 9.74
N GLU A 70 -6.59 11.20 10.40
CA GLU A 70 -6.24 12.52 9.86
C GLU A 70 -4.74 12.76 9.75
N PRO A 71 -3.91 12.41 10.76
CA PRO A 71 -2.46 12.57 10.63
C PRO A 71 -1.84 11.80 9.46
N ILE A 72 -2.28 10.56 9.22
CA ILE A 72 -1.80 9.75 8.09
C ILE A 72 -2.31 10.32 6.76
N ARG A 73 -3.62 10.65 6.69
CA ARG A 73 -4.22 11.24 5.48
C ARG A 73 -3.49 12.51 5.08
N GLN A 74 -3.22 13.40 6.04
CA GLN A 74 -2.54 14.66 5.79
C GLN A 74 -1.09 14.43 5.32
N ALA A 75 -0.34 13.53 5.97
CA ALA A 75 1.03 13.24 5.56
C ALA A 75 1.13 12.72 4.12
N ILE A 76 0.19 11.86 3.71
CA ILE A 76 0.11 11.38 2.32
C ILE A 76 -0.24 12.53 1.36
N ALA A 77 -1.20 13.39 1.72
CA ALA A 77 -1.58 14.55 0.93
C ALA A 77 -0.43 15.56 0.79
N ASP A 78 0.40 15.68 1.81
CA ASP A 78 1.62 16.51 1.82
C ASP A 78 2.79 15.88 1.05
N GLY A 79 2.59 14.71 0.45
CA GLY A 79 3.54 14.08 -0.45
C GLY A 79 4.41 12.98 0.17
N MET A 80 4.08 12.46 1.35
CA MET A 80 4.77 11.28 1.90
C MET A 80 4.59 10.09 0.94
N PRO A 81 5.68 9.44 0.49
CA PRO A 81 5.60 8.23 -0.31
C PRO A 81 4.84 7.13 0.44
N VAL A 82 3.91 6.46 -0.25
CA VAL A 82 3.13 5.37 0.36
C VAL A 82 2.96 4.19 -0.59
N LEU A 83 3.06 2.98 -0.04
CA LEU A 83 2.67 1.73 -0.68
C LEU A 83 1.48 1.15 0.07
N GLY A 84 0.34 1.00 -0.63
CA GLY A 84 -0.84 0.31 -0.11
C GLY A 84 -1.07 -1.01 -0.82
N THR A 85 -1.06 -2.14 -0.09
CA THR A 85 -1.24 -3.47 -0.67
C THR A 85 -2.59 -4.06 -0.24
N CYS A 86 -3.34 -4.66 -1.14
CA CYS A 86 -4.63 -5.30 -0.89
C CYS A 86 -5.59 -4.41 -0.07
N ALA A 87 -5.72 -4.62 1.24
CA ALA A 87 -6.49 -3.74 2.12
C ALA A 87 -5.93 -2.31 2.15
N GLY A 88 -4.61 -2.14 2.10
CA GLY A 88 -3.95 -0.83 2.01
C GLY A 88 -4.34 -0.05 0.75
N MET A 89 -4.50 -0.71 -0.40
CA MET A 89 -5.06 -0.08 -1.61
C MET A 89 -6.48 0.41 -1.36
N ILE A 90 -7.32 -0.38 -0.66
CA ILE A 90 -8.67 0.06 -0.27
C ILE A 90 -8.62 1.28 0.65
N LEU A 91 -7.66 1.34 1.58
CA LEU A 91 -7.51 2.50 2.46
C LEU A 91 -7.20 3.79 1.68
N LEU A 92 -6.40 3.73 0.62
CA LEU A 92 -6.04 4.90 -0.20
C LEU A 92 -7.22 5.41 -1.05
N SER A 93 -8.19 4.56 -1.39
CA SER A 93 -9.28 4.82 -2.34
C SER A 93 -10.27 5.88 -1.86
N GLU A 94 -11.10 6.34 -2.81
CA GLU A 94 -12.25 7.23 -2.57
C GLU A 94 -13.16 6.70 -1.46
N GLY A 95 -13.64 7.60 -0.60
CA GLY A 95 -14.51 7.27 0.55
C GLY A 95 -13.78 6.62 1.74
N ARG A 96 -12.45 6.51 1.69
CA ARG A 96 -11.58 6.02 2.76
C ARG A 96 -10.64 7.14 3.22
N LEU A 97 -9.33 6.98 3.10
CA LEU A 97 -8.40 8.10 3.25
C LEU A 97 -8.61 9.12 2.10
N GLY A 98 -9.01 8.64 0.92
CA GLY A 98 -9.35 9.48 -0.22
C GLY A 98 -8.15 10.27 -0.76
N THR A 99 -6.96 9.70 -0.66
CA THR A 99 -5.72 10.34 -1.13
C THR A 99 -5.37 9.93 -2.55
N MET A 100 -5.97 8.86 -3.07
CA MET A 100 -5.80 8.35 -4.41
C MET A 100 -7.13 8.34 -5.16
N ASP A 101 -7.15 8.88 -6.38
CA ASP A 101 -8.35 9.04 -7.22
C ASP A 101 -8.76 7.72 -7.89
N ILE A 102 -9.03 6.71 -7.07
CA ILE A 102 -9.43 5.36 -7.49
C ILE A 102 -10.69 4.90 -6.76
N GLU A 103 -11.51 4.16 -7.46
CA GLU A 103 -12.63 3.41 -6.87
C GLU A 103 -12.28 1.92 -6.88
N VAL A 104 -12.42 1.28 -5.72
CA VAL A 104 -11.96 -0.09 -5.51
C VAL A 104 -13.15 -1.01 -5.24
N ARG A 105 -13.23 -2.12 -5.99
CA ARG A 105 -14.18 -3.19 -5.76
C ARG A 105 -13.57 -4.26 -4.86
N ARG A 106 -14.25 -4.55 -3.75
CA ARG A 106 -13.84 -5.56 -2.76
C ARG A 106 -14.39 -6.93 -3.13
N ASN A 107 -13.68 -8.00 -2.68
CA ASN A 107 -14.10 -9.40 -2.86
C ASN A 107 -14.48 -9.75 -4.31
N ALA A 108 -13.68 -9.30 -5.24
CA ALA A 108 -14.02 -9.20 -6.64
C ALA A 108 -13.94 -10.53 -7.41
N TYR A 109 -13.14 -11.48 -6.93
CA TYR A 109 -12.88 -12.76 -7.63
C TYR A 109 -13.76 -13.93 -7.16
N GLY A 110 -14.85 -13.68 -6.40
CA GLY A 110 -15.76 -14.72 -5.93
C GLY A 110 -15.16 -15.66 -4.86
N ARG A 111 -15.99 -16.57 -4.32
CA ARG A 111 -15.59 -17.44 -3.20
C ARG A 111 -14.55 -18.50 -3.53
N GLN A 112 -14.44 -18.93 -4.79
CA GLN A 112 -13.55 -20.04 -5.22
C GLN A 112 -12.24 -19.60 -5.91
N LEU A 113 -12.19 -18.38 -6.48
CA LEU A 113 -11.02 -17.86 -7.20
C LEU A 113 -10.34 -16.70 -6.45
N GLY A 114 -10.66 -16.50 -5.18
CA GLY A 114 -10.20 -15.34 -4.41
C GLY A 114 -8.71 -15.34 -4.05
N SER A 115 -7.99 -16.44 -4.32
CA SER A 115 -6.55 -16.56 -4.06
C SER A 115 -5.88 -17.31 -5.20
N PHE A 116 -4.92 -16.67 -5.84
CA PHE A 116 -4.13 -17.26 -6.94
C PHE A 116 -2.77 -16.56 -7.03
N HIS A 117 -1.85 -17.19 -7.74
CA HIS A 117 -0.56 -16.61 -8.07
C HIS A 117 -0.42 -16.49 -9.59
N THR A 118 0.18 -15.40 -10.06
CA THR A 118 0.50 -15.19 -11.47
C THR A 118 1.77 -14.35 -11.60
N VAL A 119 2.23 -14.21 -12.83
CA VAL A 119 3.33 -13.31 -13.18
C VAL A 119 2.84 -12.39 -14.29
N ALA A 120 3.00 -11.10 -14.11
CA ALA A 120 2.57 -10.11 -15.10
C ALA A 120 3.51 -8.90 -15.16
N ALA A 121 3.34 -8.08 -16.19
CA ALA A 121 4.08 -6.84 -16.33
C ALA A 121 3.55 -5.78 -15.37
N VAL A 122 4.49 -5.04 -14.74
CA VAL A 122 4.21 -3.81 -13.99
C VAL A 122 5.03 -2.70 -14.60
N LYS A 123 4.37 -1.68 -15.11
CA LYS A 123 5.00 -0.54 -15.80
C LYS A 123 6.06 0.12 -14.90
N GLY A 124 7.26 0.31 -15.44
CA GLY A 124 8.38 0.90 -14.70
C GLY A 124 9.10 -0.04 -13.71
N ILE A 125 8.67 -1.34 -13.63
CA ILE A 125 9.29 -2.32 -12.73
C ILE A 125 9.84 -3.52 -13.52
N GLY A 126 9.03 -4.14 -14.38
CA GLY A 126 9.44 -5.29 -15.18
C GLY A 126 8.26 -5.99 -15.84
N THR A 127 8.58 -6.97 -16.68
CA THR A 127 7.58 -7.78 -17.41
C THR A 127 7.21 -9.08 -16.70
N ASP A 128 7.92 -9.41 -15.63
CA ASP A 128 7.93 -10.69 -14.94
C ASP A 128 7.76 -10.55 -13.42
N VAL A 129 6.87 -9.67 -13.01
CA VAL A 129 6.62 -9.42 -11.58
C VAL A 129 5.68 -10.49 -11.03
N PRO A 130 6.09 -11.26 -10.02
CA PRO A 130 5.22 -12.22 -9.36
C PRO A 130 4.13 -11.48 -8.56
N MET A 131 2.94 -12.06 -8.56
CA MET A 131 1.77 -11.45 -7.92
C MET A 131 0.96 -12.51 -7.18
N THR A 132 0.99 -12.46 -5.87
CA THR A 132 0.17 -13.29 -4.98
C THR A 132 -1.09 -12.55 -4.59
N PHE A 133 -2.25 -13.08 -5.01
CA PHE A 133 -3.57 -12.55 -4.71
C PHE A 133 -4.24 -13.39 -3.62
N ILE A 134 -4.79 -12.73 -2.58
CA ILE A 134 -5.52 -13.38 -1.48
C ILE A 134 -6.83 -12.63 -1.27
N ARG A 135 -7.96 -13.21 -1.73
CA ARG A 135 -9.29 -12.58 -1.67
C ARG A 135 -9.24 -11.11 -2.12
N ALA A 136 -8.51 -10.88 -3.20
CA ALA A 136 -8.04 -9.57 -3.60
C ALA A 136 -9.18 -8.64 -4.05
N PRO A 137 -9.05 -7.33 -3.80
CA PRO A 137 -9.80 -6.29 -4.50
C PRO A 137 -9.24 -6.07 -5.90
N TYR A 138 -9.87 -5.20 -6.69
CA TYR A 138 -9.27 -4.57 -7.85
C TYR A 138 -9.75 -3.11 -7.98
N ILE A 139 -9.04 -2.30 -8.74
CA ILE A 139 -9.46 -0.94 -9.07
C ILE A 139 -10.53 -1.03 -10.16
N GLU A 140 -11.76 -0.67 -9.81
CA GLU A 140 -12.91 -0.71 -10.72
C GLU A 140 -12.91 0.48 -11.67
N ARG A 141 -12.54 1.67 -11.15
CA ARG A 141 -12.42 2.90 -11.94
C ARG A 141 -11.26 3.76 -11.49
N VAL A 142 -10.61 4.39 -12.45
CA VAL A 142 -9.71 5.52 -12.28
C VAL A 142 -10.54 6.79 -12.41
N LEU A 143 -10.44 7.70 -11.44
CA LEU A 143 -11.31 8.87 -11.33
C LEU A 143 -10.66 10.16 -11.87
N SER A 144 -9.35 10.15 -12.14
CA SER A 144 -8.63 11.29 -12.73
C SER A 144 -7.47 10.83 -13.61
N ASP A 145 -7.00 11.71 -14.46
CA ASP A 145 -5.82 11.54 -15.33
C ASP A 145 -4.48 11.55 -14.56
N LYS A 146 -4.51 11.89 -13.27
CA LYS A 146 -3.34 11.82 -12.38
C LYS A 146 -2.95 10.40 -12.01
N VAL A 147 -3.86 9.45 -12.17
CA VAL A 147 -3.64 8.04 -11.84
C VAL A 147 -3.08 7.31 -13.04
N GLU A 148 -1.88 6.78 -12.90
CA GLU A 148 -1.24 5.90 -13.87
C GLU A 148 -1.56 4.45 -13.55
N VAL A 149 -2.15 3.71 -14.50
CA VAL A 149 -2.31 2.26 -14.39
C VAL A 149 -0.96 1.59 -14.64
N LEU A 150 -0.48 0.82 -13.66
CA LEU A 150 0.80 0.13 -13.75
C LEU A 150 0.67 -1.32 -14.22
N SER A 151 -0.44 -2.00 -13.89
CA SER A 151 -0.67 -3.40 -14.29
C SER A 151 -2.15 -3.74 -14.35
N THR A 152 -2.47 -4.64 -15.29
CA THR A 152 -3.78 -5.29 -15.41
C THR A 152 -3.60 -6.80 -15.50
N VAL A 153 -4.49 -7.56 -14.83
CA VAL A 153 -4.56 -9.02 -14.88
C VAL A 153 -6.02 -9.40 -15.16
N ASP A 154 -6.25 -10.23 -16.15
CA ASP A 154 -7.58 -10.68 -16.57
C ASP A 154 -8.59 -9.52 -16.78
N GLY A 155 -8.10 -8.40 -17.34
CA GLY A 155 -8.90 -7.20 -17.61
C GLY A 155 -9.19 -6.31 -16.40
N HIS A 156 -8.69 -6.66 -15.21
CA HIS A 156 -8.82 -5.87 -13.98
C HIS A 156 -7.55 -5.08 -13.69
N ILE A 157 -7.69 -3.83 -13.28
CA ILE A 157 -6.55 -3.00 -12.86
C ILE A 157 -6.12 -3.48 -11.46
N VAL A 158 -4.89 -3.97 -11.37
CA VAL A 158 -4.33 -4.58 -10.14
C VAL A 158 -3.17 -3.79 -9.54
N ALA A 159 -2.65 -2.79 -10.25
CA ALA A 159 -1.67 -1.86 -9.72
C ALA A 159 -1.82 -0.48 -10.38
N ALA A 160 -1.68 0.56 -9.58
CA ALA A 160 -1.73 1.95 -10.03
C ALA A 160 -0.81 2.84 -9.19
N ARG A 161 -0.47 4.00 -9.75
CA ARG A 161 0.33 5.04 -9.09
C ARG A 161 -0.34 6.39 -9.26
N GLN A 162 -0.30 7.23 -8.22
CA GLN A 162 -0.65 8.64 -8.29
C GLN A 162 0.39 9.45 -7.50
N GLY A 163 1.21 10.21 -8.21
CA GLY A 163 2.33 10.92 -7.58
C GLY A 163 3.29 9.97 -6.87
N ARG A 164 3.38 10.10 -5.55
CA ARG A 164 4.22 9.25 -4.67
C ARG A 164 3.43 8.12 -3.98
N GLN A 165 2.23 7.81 -4.45
CA GLN A 165 1.38 6.74 -3.92
C GLN A 165 1.37 5.57 -4.89
N ILE A 166 1.65 4.37 -4.39
CA ILE A 166 1.55 3.10 -5.11
C ILE A 166 0.45 2.27 -4.45
N ALA A 167 -0.46 1.73 -5.24
CA ALA A 167 -1.51 0.82 -4.79
C ALA A 167 -1.45 -0.49 -5.57
N THR A 168 -1.47 -1.63 -4.89
CA THR A 168 -1.51 -2.96 -5.48
C THR A 168 -2.63 -3.80 -4.90
N ALA A 169 -3.29 -4.59 -5.76
CA ALA A 169 -4.30 -5.56 -5.35
C ALA A 169 -3.69 -6.83 -4.75
N PHE A 170 -2.46 -7.14 -5.13
CA PHE A 170 -1.69 -8.31 -4.72
C PHE A 170 -0.75 -7.99 -3.55
N HIS A 171 -0.12 -9.03 -3.02
CA HIS A 171 0.76 -9.02 -1.88
C HIS A 171 2.23 -9.19 -2.30
N PRO A 172 2.96 -8.11 -2.67
CA PRO A 172 4.36 -8.20 -3.07
C PRO A 172 5.28 -8.63 -1.91
N GLU A 173 4.81 -8.49 -0.66
CA GLU A 173 5.53 -8.91 0.53
C GLU A 173 5.59 -10.43 0.73
N LEU A 174 4.76 -11.19 0.01
CA LEU A 174 4.73 -12.65 0.10
C LEU A 174 5.57 -13.33 -0.99
N ASP A 175 6.08 -12.56 -1.93
CA ASP A 175 6.95 -13.04 -3.00
C ASP A 175 8.42 -12.67 -2.72
N ASP A 176 9.38 -13.37 -3.33
CA ASP A 176 10.80 -13.04 -3.19
C ASP A 176 11.24 -11.81 -4.02
N ASP A 177 10.28 -11.10 -4.60
CA ASP A 177 10.51 -9.92 -5.43
C ASP A 177 10.44 -8.64 -4.60
N THR A 178 11.53 -7.90 -4.55
CA THR A 178 11.63 -6.67 -3.77
C THR A 178 11.40 -5.39 -4.58
N ARG A 179 11.17 -5.50 -5.90
CA ARG A 179 11.16 -4.34 -6.82
C ARG A 179 10.10 -3.29 -6.48
N LEU A 180 8.92 -3.70 -6.01
CA LEU A 180 7.86 -2.74 -5.59
C LEU A 180 8.25 -1.95 -4.32
N HIS A 181 8.87 -2.63 -3.35
CA HIS A 181 9.39 -1.95 -2.17
C HIS A 181 10.60 -1.06 -2.52
N ALA A 182 11.47 -1.51 -3.42
CA ALA A 182 12.57 -0.69 -3.93
C ALA A 182 12.05 0.56 -4.67
N LEU A 183 10.94 0.45 -5.43
CA LEU A 183 10.29 1.60 -6.03
C LEU A 183 9.79 2.61 -4.98
N LEU A 184 9.17 2.14 -3.89
CA LEU A 184 8.77 3.00 -2.77
C LEU A 184 9.99 3.74 -2.19
N LEU A 185 11.09 3.01 -1.91
CA LEU A 185 12.32 3.60 -1.36
C LEU A 185 12.95 4.61 -2.32
N GLY A 186 12.84 4.41 -3.63
CA GLY A 186 13.31 5.36 -4.65
C GLY A 186 12.49 6.65 -4.77
N MET A 187 11.33 6.75 -4.08
CA MET A 187 10.50 7.96 -4.04
C MET A 187 10.80 8.87 -2.84
N VAL A 188 11.63 8.45 -1.94
CA VAL A 188 11.91 9.14 -0.66
C VAL A 188 12.89 10.29 -0.83
#